data_124b8e4609a3c6bde4534bb88061ca74
#
_entry.id   124b8e4609a3c6bde4534bb88061ca74
#
_cell.length_a   1.000
_cell.length_b   1.000
_cell.length_c   1.000
_cell.angle_alpha   90.00
_cell.angle_beta   90.00
_cell.angle_gamma   90.00
#
_symmetry.space_group_name_H-M   'P 1'
#
loop_
_entity.id
_entity.type
_entity.pdbx_description
1 polymer ?
#
loop_
_entity_poly.entity_id
_entity_poly.type
_entity_poly.pdbx_seq_one_letter_code
_entity_poly.pdbx_strand_id
1 'polypeptide(L)'
;MPSSPLRVAVVCSSNQNRSMEAHNILSKRGFSVRSFGTGTHVKLPGPAPDKPNVYDFKTTYDQMYNDLLRKDKELYTQNGILHMLDRNKRIKPRPERFQNCKDLFDLILTCEERVYDQVVEDLNSREQETCQPVHVVNVDIQDNHEEATLGAFLICELCQCVSLAPGSGLSLPLLLQPRLVQLSHYQQLISTTWSNTEFQIKTKRCTL
;
A
#
# COMPACT_ATOMS: atom_id res chain seq x y z
N MET A 1 -20.67 -19.39 -12.47
CA MET A 1 -19.32 -19.16 -13.04
C MET A 1 -18.45 -18.64 -11.92
N PRO A 2 -17.22 -19.13 -11.73
CA PRO A 2 -16.34 -18.55 -10.73
C PRO A 2 -16.08 -17.10 -11.14
N SER A 3 -16.36 -16.16 -10.23
CA SER A 3 -16.02 -14.75 -10.41
C SER A 3 -14.50 -14.63 -10.56
N SER A 4 -14.02 -13.81 -11.49
CA SER A 4 -12.60 -13.52 -11.60
C SER A 4 -12.09 -12.95 -10.27
N PRO A 5 -10.86 -13.30 -9.84
CA PRO A 5 -10.34 -12.82 -8.58
C PRO A 5 -10.23 -11.28 -8.58
N LEU A 6 -10.53 -10.66 -7.44
CA LEU A 6 -10.42 -9.21 -7.23
C LEU A 6 -8.99 -8.74 -7.52
N ARG A 7 -8.84 -7.81 -8.45
CA ARG A 7 -7.53 -7.22 -8.81
C ARG A 7 -7.25 -6.02 -7.93
N VAL A 8 -6.25 -6.14 -7.07
CA VAL A 8 -5.93 -5.14 -6.05
C VAL A 8 -4.58 -4.47 -6.34
N ALA A 9 -4.53 -3.15 -6.21
CA ALA A 9 -3.28 -2.40 -6.13
C ALA A 9 -3.14 -1.79 -4.74
N VAL A 10 -1.91 -1.80 -4.19
CA VAL A 10 -1.58 -1.05 -2.96
C VAL A 10 -0.48 -0.06 -3.27
N VAL A 11 -0.69 1.19 -2.90
CA VAL A 11 0.17 2.31 -3.30
C VAL A 11 0.62 3.12 -2.09
N CYS A 12 1.92 3.34 -1.97
CA CYS A 12 2.50 4.30 -1.03
C CYS A 12 3.45 5.28 -1.77
N SER A 13 4.27 6.02 -1.06
CA SER A 13 5.18 6.98 -1.70
C SER A 13 6.36 6.33 -2.43
N SER A 14 7.08 5.40 -1.80
CA SER A 14 8.35 4.83 -2.28
C SER A 14 8.30 3.35 -2.65
N ASN A 15 7.17 2.67 -2.48
CA ASN A 15 7.00 1.22 -2.69
C ASN A 15 8.05 0.39 -1.91
N GLN A 16 8.24 0.70 -0.61
CA GLN A 16 9.24 0.06 0.25
C GLN A 16 8.63 -0.61 1.47
N ASN A 17 7.97 0.16 2.34
CA ASN A 17 7.47 -0.31 3.63
C ASN A 17 5.99 -0.68 3.56
N ARG A 18 5.08 0.30 3.59
CA ARG A 18 3.62 0.13 3.74
C ARG A 18 2.99 -0.70 2.63
N SER A 19 3.18 -0.31 1.37
CA SER A 19 2.60 -1.03 0.24
C SER A 19 3.20 -2.43 0.05
N MET A 20 4.47 -2.64 0.41
CA MET A 20 5.12 -3.95 0.29
C MET A 20 4.72 -4.89 1.43
N GLU A 21 4.46 -4.39 2.64
CA GLU A 21 3.89 -5.20 3.71
C GLU A 21 2.48 -5.68 3.36
N ALA A 22 1.63 -4.76 2.87
CA ALA A 22 0.30 -5.13 2.39
C ALA A 22 0.37 -6.13 1.22
N HIS A 23 1.27 -5.94 0.27
CA HIS A 23 1.50 -6.90 -0.83
C HIS A 23 1.85 -8.29 -0.30
N ASN A 24 2.75 -8.36 0.67
CA ASN A 24 3.16 -9.63 1.31
C ASN A 24 1.97 -10.36 1.95
N ILE A 25 1.17 -9.65 2.75
CA ILE A 25 0.01 -10.23 3.46
C ILE A 25 -1.08 -10.64 2.48
N LEU A 26 -1.45 -9.78 1.54
CA LEU A 26 -2.49 -10.06 0.54
C LEU A 26 -2.13 -11.24 -0.35
N SER A 27 -0.88 -11.35 -0.79
CA SER A 27 -0.41 -12.49 -1.59
C SER A 27 -0.52 -13.81 -0.83
N LYS A 28 -0.17 -13.82 0.46
CA LYS A 28 -0.29 -15.00 1.33
C LYS A 28 -1.76 -15.42 1.56
N ARG A 29 -2.69 -14.48 1.42
CA ARG A 29 -4.14 -14.73 1.52
C ARG A 29 -4.79 -15.06 0.17
N GLY A 30 -4.00 -15.16 -0.90
CA GLY A 30 -4.45 -15.59 -2.23
C GLY A 30 -5.06 -14.47 -3.10
N PHE A 31 -4.89 -13.20 -2.73
CA PHE A 31 -5.34 -12.08 -3.56
C PHE A 31 -4.42 -11.85 -4.76
N SER A 32 -5.02 -11.44 -5.88
CA SER A 32 -4.27 -10.91 -7.03
C SER A 32 -3.87 -9.47 -6.74
N VAL A 33 -2.64 -9.26 -6.25
CA VAL A 33 -2.16 -7.97 -5.76
C VAL A 33 -0.92 -7.50 -6.51
N ARG A 34 -0.87 -6.19 -6.76
CA ARG A 34 0.34 -5.47 -7.17
C ARG A 34 0.57 -4.28 -6.23
N SER A 35 1.81 -3.83 -6.12
CA SER A 35 2.17 -2.70 -5.27
C SER A 35 3.03 -1.68 -5.99
N PHE A 36 2.85 -0.41 -5.64
CA PHE A 36 3.46 0.73 -6.34
C PHE A 36 3.88 1.84 -5.38
N GLY A 37 4.68 2.77 -5.91
CA GLY A 37 4.93 4.08 -5.33
C GLY A 37 4.54 5.20 -6.28
N THR A 38 4.22 6.38 -5.76
CA THR A 38 3.89 7.56 -6.58
C THR A 38 5.05 8.56 -6.69
N GLY A 39 6.06 8.43 -5.83
CA GLY A 39 7.21 9.35 -5.78
C GLY A 39 8.05 9.37 -7.05
N THR A 40 8.86 10.39 -7.20
CA THR A 40 9.83 10.50 -8.30
C THR A 40 11.05 9.61 -8.05
N HIS A 41 11.40 9.42 -6.78
CA HIS A 41 12.52 8.60 -6.32
C HIS A 41 12.11 7.76 -5.12
N VAL A 42 12.84 6.69 -4.88
CA VAL A 42 12.77 5.90 -3.67
C VAL A 42 13.61 6.58 -2.58
N LYS A 43 12.99 6.86 -1.44
CA LYS A 43 13.69 7.43 -0.28
C LYS A 43 13.65 6.43 0.87
N LEU A 44 14.83 6.12 1.39
CA LEU A 44 15.02 5.31 2.60
C LEU A 44 15.71 6.14 3.68
N PRO A 45 15.45 5.90 4.97
CA PRO A 45 16.18 6.53 6.05
C PRO A 45 17.69 6.40 5.87
N GLY A 46 18.41 7.46 6.17
CA GLY A 46 19.87 7.51 6.16
C GLY A 46 20.43 7.64 7.56
N PRO A 47 21.72 7.96 7.68
CA PRO A 47 22.39 8.12 8.98
C PRO A 47 21.88 9.35 9.77
N ALA A 48 21.26 10.30 9.09
CA ALA A 48 20.63 11.48 9.69
C ALA A 48 19.35 11.86 8.92
N PRO A 49 18.40 12.57 9.56
CA PRO A 49 17.12 12.93 8.92
C PRO A 49 17.28 13.77 7.65
N ASP A 50 18.32 14.58 7.58
CA ASP A 50 18.67 15.42 6.43
C ASP A 50 19.48 14.69 5.33
N LYS A 51 19.85 13.42 5.58
CA LYS A 51 20.69 12.61 4.67
C LYS A 51 20.03 11.28 4.33
N PRO A 52 18.85 11.28 3.67
CA PRO A 52 18.20 10.05 3.25
C PRO A 52 19.01 9.33 2.17
N ASN A 53 18.89 8.02 2.10
CA ASN A 53 19.34 7.26 0.94
C ASN A 53 18.31 7.39 -0.17
N VAL A 54 18.73 7.90 -1.33
CA VAL A 54 17.85 8.14 -2.48
C VAL A 54 18.27 7.23 -3.62
N TYR A 55 17.30 6.51 -4.20
CA TYR A 55 17.50 5.62 -5.34
C TYR A 55 16.47 5.90 -6.44
N ASP A 56 16.81 5.53 -7.67
CA ASP A 56 15.86 5.49 -8.78
C ASP A 56 14.96 4.24 -8.67
N PHE A 57 13.74 4.32 -9.18
CA PHE A 57 12.82 3.17 -9.24
C PHE A 57 13.33 2.00 -10.10
N LYS A 58 14.34 2.23 -10.95
CA LYS A 58 15.01 1.16 -11.69
C LYS A 58 15.98 0.34 -10.83
N THR A 59 16.40 0.87 -9.68
CA THR A 59 17.28 0.18 -8.73
C THR A 59 16.54 -0.99 -8.11
N THR A 60 17.14 -2.19 -8.12
CA THR A 60 16.53 -3.37 -7.52
C THR A 60 16.62 -3.34 -6.00
N TYR A 61 15.72 -4.04 -5.33
CA TYR A 61 15.78 -4.19 -3.87
C TYR A 61 17.08 -4.86 -3.41
N ASP A 62 17.63 -5.79 -4.19
CA ASP A 62 18.91 -6.43 -3.91
C ASP A 62 20.09 -5.46 -4.03
N GLN A 63 20.08 -4.56 -5.02
CA GLN A 63 21.08 -3.49 -5.14
C GLN A 63 21.03 -2.53 -3.98
N MET A 64 19.82 -2.10 -3.55
CA MET A 64 19.64 -1.26 -2.36
C MET A 64 20.15 -1.96 -1.10
N TYR A 65 19.80 -3.23 -0.91
CA TYR A 65 20.25 -4.05 0.20
C TYR A 65 21.78 -4.10 0.31
N ASN A 66 22.45 -4.44 -0.81
CA ASN A 66 23.90 -4.53 -0.85
C ASN A 66 24.60 -3.17 -0.67
N ASP A 67 24.00 -2.08 -1.18
CA ASP A 67 24.53 -0.73 -0.98
C ASP A 67 24.47 -0.33 0.50
N LEU A 68 23.33 -0.52 1.16
CA LEU A 68 23.18 -0.19 2.57
C LEU A 68 24.01 -1.09 3.49
N LEU A 69 24.16 -2.37 3.13
CA LEU A 69 25.01 -3.30 3.84
C LEU A 69 26.49 -2.85 3.84
N ARG A 70 26.94 -2.26 2.72
CA ARG A 70 28.30 -1.73 2.59
C ARG A 70 28.47 -0.38 3.30
N LYS A 71 27.44 0.46 3.32
CA LYS A 71 27.46 1.77 3.96
C LYS A 71 27.56 1.67 5.49
N ASP A 72 26.62 0.95 6.10
CA ASP A 72 26.59 0.74 7.55
C ASP A 72 25.66 -0.45 7.88
N LYS A 73 26.25 -1.62 7.97
CA LYS A 73 25.52 -2.87 8.27
C LYS A 73 24.81 -2.80 9.63
N GLU A 74 25.46 -2.22 10.64
CA GLU A 74 24.92 -2.19 11.99
C GLU A 74 23.70 -1.28 12.08
N LEU A 75 23.81 -0.05 11.60
CA LEU A 75 22.73 0.92 11.56
C LEU A 75 21.49 0.36 10.83
N TYR A 76 21.68 -0.15 9.61
CA TYR A 76 20.55 -0.60 8.77
C TYR A 76 20.00 -1.97 9.17
N THR A 77 20.71 -2.73 9.99
CA THR A 77 20.16 -3.91 10.68
C THR A 77 19.30 -3.48 11.87
N GLN A 78 19.80 -2.57 12.71
CA GLN A 78 19.11 -2.11 13.91
C GLN A 78 17.79 -1.39 13.61
N ASN A 79 17.77 -0.55 12.58
CA ASN A 79 16.54 0.16 12.16
C ASN A 79 15.60 -0.67 11.29
N GLY A 80 15.91 -1.95 11.03
CA GLY A 80 15.04 -2.89 10.30
C GLY A 80 15.02 -2.73 8.78
N ILE A 81 15.77 -1.79 8.20
CA ILE A 81 15.74 -1.53 6.75
C ILE A 81 16.26 -2.72 5.94
N LEU A 82 17.34 -3.37 6.38
CA LEU A 82 17.88 -4.57 5.71
C LEU A 82 16.85 -5.72 5.73
N HIS A 83 16.15 -5.92 6.83
CA HIS A 83 15.09 -6.91 6.94
C HIS A 83 13.92 -6.59 5.99
N MET A 84 13.52 -5.33 5.91
CA MET A 84 12.48 -4.87 4.99
C MET A 84 12.88 -5.12 3.52
N LEU A 85 14.09 -4.77 3.13
CA LEU A 85 14.60 -4.99 1.76
C LEU A 85 14.73 -6.48 1.44
N ASP A 86 15.14 -7.32 2.40
CA ASP A 86 15.20 -8.77 2.24
C ASP A 86 13.80 -9.38 2.02
N ARG A 87 12.78 -8.90 2.71
CA ARG A 87 11.39 -9.24 2.41
C ARG A 87 11.00 -8.79 1.00
N ASN A 88 11.29 -7.55 0.63
CA ASN A 88 10.86 -6.95 -0.63
C ASN A 88 11.43 -7.70 -1.83
N LYS A 89 12.71 -8.05 -1.82
CA LYS A 89 13.36 -8.79 -2.93
C LYS A 89 12.79 -10.19 -3.15
N ARG A 90 12.18 -10.80 -2.12
CA ARG A 90 11.46 -12.08 -2.25
C ARG A 90 10.10 -11.96 -2.91
N ILE A 91 9.49 -10.77 -2.89
CA ILE A 91 8.17 -10.49 -3.47
C ILE A 91 8.31 -10.11 -4.94
N LYS A 92 9.19 -9.16 -5.24
CA LYS A 92 9.46 -8.71 -6.61
C LYS A 92 10.85 -8.06 -6.72
N PRO A 93 11.43 -7.97 -7.94
CA PRO A 93 12.83 -7.54 -8.10
C PRO A 93 13.09 -6.07 -7.76
N ARG A 94 12.13 -5.18 -8.00
CA ARG A 94 12.32 -3.72 -7.85
C ARG A 94 11.03 -2.99 -7.51
N PRO A 95 11.09 -1.77 -6.95
CA PRO A 95 9.93 -0.90 -6.80
C PRO A 95 9.38 -0.49 -8.18
N GLU A 96 8.10 -0.19 -8.23
CA GLU A 96 7.41 0.21 -9.47
C GLU A 96 6.64 1.52 -9.22
N ARG A 97 6.61 2.41 -10.22
CA ARG A 97 5.81 3.63 -10.16
C ARG A 97 4.39 3.37 -10.66
N PHE A 98 3.41 3.87 -9.92
CA PHE A 98 1.99 3.74 -10.26
C PHE A 98 1.67 4.40 -11.62
N GLN A 99 2.22 5.57 -11.87
CA GLN A 99 1.99 6.34 -13.10
C GLN A 99 2.48 5.62 -14.38
N ASN A 100 3.39 4.65 -14.23
CA ASN A 100 3.90 3.86 -15.37
C ASN A 100 3.10 2.57 -15.60
N CYS A 101 2.18 2.23 -14.69
CA CYS A 101 1.36 1.03 -14.78
C CYS A 101 0.11 1.30 -15.61
N LYS A 102 -0.18 0.43 -16.57
CA LYS A 102 -1.39 0.45 -17.40
C LYS A 102 -2.38 -0.66 -17.06
N ASP A 103 -2.08 -1.48 -16.07
CA ASP A 103 -2.98 -2.55 -15.66
C ASP A 103 -4.28 -2.00 -15.07
N LEU A 104 -5.34 -2.75 -15.26
CA LEU A 104 -6.65 -2.44 -14.71
C LEU A 104 -6.81 -3.09 -13.34
N PHE A 105 -7.31 -2.32 -12.38
CA PHE A 105 -7.61 -2.77 -11.02
C PHE A 105 -9.08 -2.56 -10.70
N ASP A 106 -9.61 -3.39 -9.82
CA ASP A 106 -10.96 -3.25 -9.29
C ASP A 106 -10.94 -2.38 -8.02
N LEU A 107 -9.85 -2.49 -7.26
CA LEU A 107 -9.63 -1.78 -6.01
C LEU A 107 -8.19 -1.28 -5.91
N ILE A 108 -8.01 0.01 -5.62
CA ILE A 108 -6.73 0.63 -5.35
C ILE A 108 -6.74 1.16 -3.92
N LEU A 109 -5.79 0.72 -3.11
CA LEU A 109 -5.62 1.15 -1.72
C LEU A 109 -4.36 2.02 -1.62
N THR A 110 -4.52 3.21 -1.06
CA THR A 110 -3.41 4.14 -0.82
C THR A 110 -3.12 4.21 0.68
N CYS A 111 -1.87 4.49 1.05
CA CYS A 111 -1.41 4.44 2.44
C CYS A 111 -1.26 5.83 3.09
N GLU A 112 -1.58 6.89 2.38
CA GLU A 112 -1.59 8.28 2.87
C GLU A 112 -2.36 9.19 1.90
N GLU A 113 -2.90 10.30 2.42
CA GLU A 113 -3.75 11.23 1.65
C GLU A 113 -3.05 11.80 0.41
N ARG A 114 -1.78 12.20 0.55
CA ARG A 114 -0.99 12.72 -0.57
C ARG A 114 -0.86 11.70 -1.73
N VAL A 115 -0.68 10.43 -1.40
CA VAL A 115 -0.61 9.36 -2.40
C VAL A 115 -1.98 9.13 -3.03
N TYR A 116 -3.06 9.22 -2.25
CA TYR A 116 -4.42 9.14 -2.75
C TYR A 116 -4.70 10.23 -3.81
N ASP A 117 -4.38 11.47 -3.51
CA ASP A 117 -4.57 12.59 -4.44
C ASP A 117 -3.78 12.38 -5.73
N GLN A 118 -2.52 11.94 -5.64
CA GLN A 118 -1.68 11.65 -6.81
C GLN A 118 -2.22 10.50 -7.66
N VAL A 119 -2.75 9.45 -7.04
CA VAL A 119 -3.37 8.31 -7.75
C VAL A 119 -4.65 8.77 -8.46
N VAL A 120 -5.51 9.53 -7.78
CA VAL A 120 -6.75 10.05 -8.37
C VAL A 120 -6.47 11.02 -9.53
N GLU A 121 -5.48 11.90 -9.39
CA GLU A 121 -5.05 12.81 -10.44
C GLU A 121 -4.54 12.04 -11.67
N ASP A 122 -3.67 11.05 -11.45
CA ASP A 122 -3.14 10.21 -12.52
C ASP A 122 -4.27 9.45 -13.25
N LEU A 123 -5.20 8.83 -12.52
CA LEU A 123 -6.34 8.13 -13.11
C LEU A 123 -7.25 9.05 -13.93
N ASN A 124 -7.49 10.27 -13.44
CA ASN A 124 -8.30 11.27 -14.18
C ASN A 124 -7.59 11.81 -15.42
N SER A 125 -6.26 11.78 -15.46
CA SER A 125 -5.45 12.25 -16.59
C SER A 125 -5.29 11.21 -17.70
N ARG A 126 -5.61 9.93 -17.41
CA ARG A 126 -5.54 8.84 -18.39
C ARG A 126 -6.70 8.96 -19.39
N GLU A 127 -6.44 8.60 -20.64
CA GLU A 127 -7.50 8.43 -21.64
C GLU A 127 -8.44 7.31 -21.18
N GLN A 128 -9.75 7.57 -21.26
CA GLN A 128 -10.78 6.59 -20.85
C GLN A 128 -10.99 5.56 -21.97
N GLU A 129 -10.16 4.51 -21.97
CA GLU A 129 -10.24 3.47 -23.01
C GLU A 129 -11.29 2.42 -22.70
N THR A 130 -11.54 2.10 -21.43
CA THR A 130 -12.37 0.93 -21.05
C THR A 130 -13.68 1.28 -20.36
N CYS A 131 -13.87 2.49 -19.88
CA CYS A 131 -15.03 2.93 -19.07
C CYS A 131 -15.28 2.03 -17.83
N GLN A 132 -14.29 1.24 -17.39
CA GLN A 132 -14.44 0.38 -16.22
C GLN A 132 -14.27 1.20 -14.94
N PRO A 133 -15.19 1.04 -13.98
CA PRO A 133 -15.05 1.73 -12.70
C PRO A 133 -13.94 1.09 -11.85
N VAL A 134 -13.14 1.92 -11.20
CA VAL A 134 -12.18 1.52 -10.17
C VAL A 134 -12.47 2.25 -8.87
N HIS A 135 -12.40 1.55 -7.76
CA HIS A 135 -12.53 2.15 -6.44
C HIS A 135 -11.15 2.49 -5.89
N VAL A 136 -10.98 3.73 -5.44
CA VAL A 136 -9.77 4.19 -4.76
C VAL A 136 -10.12 4.47 -3.30
N VAL A 137 -9.39 3.85 -2.39
CA VAL A 137 -9.63 3.94 -0.93
C VAL A 137 -8.33 4.33 -0.25
N ASN A 138 -8.34 5.41 0.54
CA ASN A 138 -7.20 5.76 1.37
C ASN A 138 -7.33 5.17 2.76
N VAL A 139 -6.25 4.56 3.22
CA VAL A 139 -6.06 4.08 4.60
C VAL A 139 -4.81 4.77 5.13
N ASP A 140 -4.98 5.75 6.00
CA ASP A 140 -3.84 6.47 6.55
C ASP A 140 -3.00 5.56 7.45
N ILE A 141 -1.74 5.34 7.07
CA ILE A 141 -0.78 4.48 7.75
C ILE A 141 0.50 5.26 7.94
N GLN A 142 0.97 5.41 9.16
CA GLN A 142 2.27 6.02 9.43
C GLN A 142 3.40 5.16 8.87
N ASP A 143 4.47 5.81 8.38
CA ASP A 143 5.57 5.11 7.73
C ASP A 143 6.60 4.60 8.75
N ASN A 144 6.20 3.64 9.55
CA ASN A 144 7.04 2.83 10.43
C ASN A 144 6.64 1.36 10.33
N HIS A 145 7.47 0.45 10.84
CA HIS A 145 7.27 -1.00 10.68
C HIS A 145 6.01 -1.53 11.37
N GLU A 146 5.70 -1.03 12.55
CA GLU A 146 4.54 -1.48 13.33
C GLU A 146 3.24 -1.06 12.65
N GLU A 147 3.12 0.21 12.30
CA GLU A 147 1.96 0.75 11.60
C GLU A 147 1.78 0.13 10.21
N ALA A 148 2.87 -0.12 9.49
CA ALA A 148 2.81 -0.79 8.20
C ALA A 148 2.23 -2.20 8.32
N THR A 149 2.55 -2.93 9.39
CA THR A 149 2.03 -4.28 9.64
C THR A 149 0.54 -4.22 10.01
N LEU A 150 0.15 -3.34 10.92
CA LEU A 150 -1.25 -3.17 11.33
C LEU A 150 -2.12 -2.70 10.16
N GLY A 151 -1.64 -1.69 9.41
CA GLY A 151 -2.31 -1.20 8.22
C GLY A 151 -2.46 -2.26 7.13
N ALA A 152 -1.49 -3.14 6.97
CA ALA A 152 -1.55 -4.24 6.02
C ALA A 152 -2.63 -5.28 6.40
N PHE A 153 -2.81 -5.56 7.68
CA PHE A 153 -3.93 -6.39 8.15
C PHE A 153 -5.28 -5.72 7.90
N LEU A 154 -5.41 -4.42 8.19
CA LEU A 154 -6.62 -3.65 7.90
C LEU A 154 -6.95 -3.69 6.41
N ILE A 155 -5.97 -3.42 5.54
CA ILE A 155 -6.11 -3.53 4.09
C ILE A 155 -6.59 -4.92 3.67
N CYS A 156 -6.06 -5.97 4.29
CA CYS A 156 -6.47 -7.34 4.01
C CYS A 156 -7.94 -7.59 4.36
N GLU A 157 -8.39 -7.14 5.53
CA GLU A 157 -9.79 -7.23 5.95
C GLU A 157 -10.72 -6.47 5.00
N LEU A 158 -10.34 -5.27 4.55
CA LEU A 158 -11.10 -4.51 3.56
C LEU A 158 -11.24 -5.28 2.23
N CYS A 159 -10.16 -5.88 1.73
CA CYS A 159 -10.18 -6.69 0.52
C CYS A 159 -11.08 -7.93 0.66
N GLN A 160 -11.07 -8.58 1.83
CA GLN A 160 -11.97 -9.72 2.10
C GLN A 160 -13.43 -9.30 2.08
N CYS A 161 -13.77 -8.15 2.69
CA CYS A 161 -15.15 -7.63 2.68
C CYS A 161 -15.64 -7.35 1.25
N VAL A 162 -14.80 -6.72 0.42
CA VAL A 162 -15.14 -6.44 -0.99
C VAL A 162 -15.32 -7.73 -1.78
N SER A 163 -14.49 -8.74 -1.55
CA SER A 163 -14.57 -10.04 -2.24
C SER A 163 -15.83 -10.84 -1.90
N LEU A 164 -16.36 -10.68 -0.69
CA LEU A 164 -17.57 -11.40 -0.23
C LEU A 164 -18.89 -10.78 -0.71
N ALA A 165 -18.85 -9.60 -1.32
CA ALA A 165 -20.03 -8.87 -1.79
C ALA A 165 -20.09 -8.67 -3.33
N PRO A 166 -19.80 -9.70 -4.16
CA PRO A 166 -19.85 -9.54 -5.60
C PRO A 166 -21.28 -9.27 -6.05
N GLY A 167 -21.52 -8.10 -6.66
CA GLY A 167 -22.81 -7.78 -7.29
C GLY A 167 -23.91 -7.29 -6.35
N SER A 168 -23.63 -6.95 -5.10
CA SER A 168 -24.63 -6.49 -4.13
C SER A 168 -25.27 -5.13 -4.47
N GLY A 169 -24.78 -4.41 -5.49
CA GLY A 169 -25.26 -3.05 -5.82
C GLY A 169 -25.02 -2.01 -4.71
N LEU A 170 -24.53 -2.45 -3.56
CA LEU A 170 -24.18 -1.59 -2.44
C LEU A 170 -22.93 -0.78 -2.76
N SER A 171 -22.97 0.51 -2.47
CA SER A 171 -21.78 1.35 -2.62
C SER A 171 -20.68 0.89 -1.67
N LEU A 172 -19.43 0.93 -2.12
CA LEU A 172 -18.27 0.53 -1.32
C LEU A 172 -18.26 1.14 0.10
N PRO A 173 -18.61 2.43 0.30
CA PRO A 173 -18.71 3.02 1.63
C PRO A 173 -19.73 2.30 2.54
N LEU A 174 -20.84 1.85 1.99
CA LEU A 174 -21.89 1.15 2.75
C LEU A 174 -21.46 -0.27 3.17
N LEU A 175 -20.68 -0.94 2.32
CA LEU A 175 -20.10 -2.25 2.61
C LEU A 175 -19.00 -2.20 3.69
N LEU A 176 -18.27 -1.09 3.74
CA LEU A 176 -17.16 -0.91 4.68
C LEU A 176 -17.60 -0.39 6.05
N GLN A 177 -18.73 0.35 6.15
CA GLN A 177 -19.18 0.96 7.40
C GLN A 177 -19.29 -0.02 8.61
N PRO A 178 -19.93 -1.20 8.52
CA PRO A 178 -20.07 -2.07 9.68
C PRO A 178 -18.74 -2.62 10.21
N ARG A 179 -17.79 -2.84 9.30
CA ARG A 179 -16.47 -3.39 9.65
C ARG A 179 -15.49 -2.32 10.12
N LEU A 180 -15.63 -1.10 9.64
CA LEU A 180 -14.86 0.05 10.14
C LEU A 180 -15.18 0.33 11.61
N VAL A 181 -16.46 0.24 12.00
CA VAL A 181 -16.88 0.34 13.40
C VAL A 181 -16.29 -0.81 14.24
N GLN A 182 -16.26 -2.04 13.72
CA GLN A 182 -15.62 -3.17 14.39
C GLN A 182 -14.10 -3.00 14.51
N LEU A 183 -13.43 -2.50 13.48
CA LEU A 183 -11.98 -2.27 13.47
C LEU A 183 -11.59 -1.11 14.38
N SER A 184 -12.41 -0.03 14.48
CA SER A 184 -12.21 1.03 15.46
C SER A 184 -12.34 0.52 16.90
N HIS A 185 -13.25 -0.43 17.17
CA HIS A 185 -13.35 -1.12 18.46
C HIS A 185 -12.13 -2.02 18.75
N TYR A 186 -11.62 -2.74 17.74
CA TYR A 186 -10.39 -3.53 17.86
C TYR A 186 -9.17 -2.64 18.15
N GLN A 187 -9.10 -1.47 17.52
CA GLN A 187 -8.07 -0.48 17.81
C GLN A 187 -8.17 0.09 19.22
N GLN A 188 -9.38 0.40 19.72
CA GLN A 188 -9.57 0.83 21.10
C GLN A 188 -9.18 -0.26 22.13
N LEU A 189 -9.35 -1.54 21.80
CA LEU A 189 -8.93 -2.66 22.65
C LEU A 189 -7.41 -2.93 22.63
N ILE A 190 -6.73 -2.62 21.53
CA ILE A 190 -5.27 -2.73 21.41
C ILE A 190 -4.60 -1.45 21.91
N SER A 191 -5.30 -0.31 21.87
CA SER A 191 -4.77 1.04 22.14
C SER A 191 -4.90 1.52 23.57
N THR A 192 -4.67 0.67 24.57
CA THR A 192 -4.29 1.22 25.91
C THR A 192 -2.98 2.01 25.88
N THR A 193 -2.29 2.07 24.72
CA THR A 193 -1.04 2.80 24.48
C THR A 193 -1.05 3.70 23.25
N TRP A 194 -2.18 3.89 22.53
CA TRP A 194 -2.22 4.60 21.26
C TRP A 194 -3.05 5.88 21.35
N SER A 195 -2.38 7.01 21.20
CA SER A 195 -3.00 8.33 21.07
C SER A 195 -3.58 8.52 19.66
N ASN A 196 -4.91 8.72 19.58
CA ASN A 196 -5.65 9.43 18.54
C ASN A 196 -5.20 9.31 17.06
N THR A 197 -5.06 8.13 16.50
CA THR A 197 -5.00 7.99 15.05
C THR A 197 -6.40 7.62 14.55
N GLU A 198 -7.20 8.63 14.20
CA GLU A 198 -8.45 8.44 13.44
C GLU A 198 -8.07 7.92 12.04
N PHE A 199 -8.43 6.67 11.72
CA PHE A 199 -8.35 6.19 10.34
C PHE A 199 -9.38 6.93 9.49
N GLN A 200 -8.92 7.91 8.74
CA GLN A 200 -9.74 8.57 7.73
C GLN A 200 -9.76 7.73 6.46
N ILE A 201 -10.94 7.23 6.10
CA ILE A 201 -11.14 6.53 4.84
C ILE A 201 -11.77 7.50 3.86
N LYS A 202 -11.01 7.88 2.83
CA LYS A 202 -11.51 8.58 1.65
C LYS A 202 -11.77 7.57 0.56
N THR A 203 -12.92 7.64 -0.09
CA THR A 203 -13.26 6.76 -1.21
C THR A 203 -13.65 7.58 -2.43
N LYS A 204 -13.20 7.18 -3.61
CA LYS A 204 -13.63 7.72 -4.88
C LYS A 204 -13.82 6.59 -5.88
N ARG A 205 -14.87 6.71 -6.71
CA ARG A 205 -15.06 5.87 -7.89
C ARG A 205 -14.54 6.65 -9.09
N CYS A 206 -13.49 6.15 -9.73
CA CYS A 206 -12.96 6.68 -10.99
C CYS A 206 -13.39 5.77 -12.15
N THR A 207 -13.45 6.31 -13.36
CA THR A 207 -13.63 5.55 -14.61
C THR A 207 -12.31 5.55 -15.37
N LEU A 208 -11.85 4.38 -15.79
CA LEU A 208 -10.66 4.19 -16.63
C LEU A 208 -11.04 4.00 -18.09
#